data_55f2586cf170f5572ea2034aeb156a9b
#
_entry.id   55f2586cf170f5572ea2034aeb156a9b
#
_cell.length_a   1.000
_cell.length_b   1.000
_cell.length_c   1.000
_cell.angle_alpha   90.00
_cell.angle_beta   90.00
_cell.angle_gamma   90.00
#
_symmetry.space_group_name_H-M   'P 1'
#
loop_
_entity.id
_entity.type
_entity.pdbx_description
1 polymer ?
#
loop_
_entity_poly.entity_id
_entity_poly.type
_entity_poly.pdbx_seq_one_letter_code
_entity_poly.pdbx_strand_id
1 'polypeptide(L)'
;MTEEHRLISAESVTEGHPDKVCDQISDAILDDLLAQDSSSHVAVETSSATGVFLVFGEVTSKGYCDVQSKVRETLRNIGYTSSEVGLDADSCGVVVAITEQSAEINQGVARLTGDQETAASREERYEAQGAGDQGVMFGYATDETPTLMPLPIYLAHRLAFRLTEVRKSGEVPHLRPDGKTQVTIEYDDNDKPVRLDTVLISTQHDPEVTQDWLAVELKKHVIDPVLDEVLGSKVPHDNYRQLVNPTGSFILGGPAADAGLTGRKIIVDTYGGAAHHGGGAFSGKDPSKVDRSAAYATRWVAKNIVAAGLAHKVEIQIAYAIGIADPVSVNVETFGTEQGVTRGQIAAAVRKVFDLRPAAIIDELDLKRPIYLKTAAYGHFGRTDVEFPWEKTDKVEELKAAIAAE
;
A
#
# COMPACT_ATOMS: atom_id res chain seq x y z
N MET A 1 -11.32 38.48 -8.05
CA MET A 1 -11.86 37.13 -7.70
C MET A 1 -11.07 36.69 -6.49
N THR A 2 -11.69 36.36 -5.39
CA THR A 2 -11.01 35.75 -4.24
C THR A 2 -10.59 34.34 -4.69
N GLU A 3 -9.29 34.05 -4.67
CA GLU A 3 -8.79 32.70 -4.86
C GLU A 3 -9.49 31.77 -3.86
N GLU A 4 -10.18 30.76 -4.33
CA GLU A 4 -10.84 29.76 -3.49
C GLU A 4 -9.85 28.63 -3.25
N HIS A 5 -9.20 28.64 -2.08
CA HIS A 5 -8.27 27.59 -1.70
C HIS A 5 -9.02 26.38 -1.18
N ARG A 6 -8.54 25.16 -1.51
CA ARG A 6 -9.11 23.89 -1.08
C ARG A 6 -8.23 23.21 -0.05
N LEU A 7 -8.85 22.67 1.00
CA LEU A 7 -8.17 21.85 2.00
C LEU A 7 -8.32 20.36 1.64
N ILE A 8 -7.20 19.67 1.47
CA ILE A 8 -7.15 18.23 1.17
C ILE A 8 -6.43 17.53 2.30
N SER A 9 -7.06 16.49 2.84
CA SER A 9 -6.52 15.72 3.96
C SER A 9 -6.26 14.27 3.56
N ALA A 10 -5.21 13.68 4.12
CA ALA A 10 -4.96 12.25 4.07
C ALA A 10 -4.46 11.76 5.43
N GLU A 11 -4.68 10.48 5.70
CA GLU A 11 -4.25 9.82 6.94
C GLU A 11 -3.34 8.63 6.67
N SER A 12 -2.53 8.30 7.65
CA SER A 12 -1.78 7.05 7.71
C SER A 12 -1.79 6.48 9.11
N VAL A 13 -1.35 5.24 9.26
CA VAL A 13 -1.29 4.55 10.55
C VAL A 13 0.05 3.85 10.71
N THR A 14 0.46 3.62 11.96
CA THR A 14 1.67 2.85 12.26
C THR A 14 1.47 1.36 12.05
N GLU A 15 2.56 0.61 12.06
CA GLU A 15 2.55 -0.87 12.01
C GLU A 15 1.76 -1.52 13.16
N GLY A 16 1.61 -0.82 14.29
CA GLY A 16 0.87 -1.31 15.47
C GLY A 16 -0.63 -1.06 15.43
N HIS A 17 -1.16 -0.36 14.43
CA HIS A 17 -2.60 -0.21 14.28
C HIS A 17 -3.27 -1.57 14.04
N PRO A 18 -4.43 -1.89 14.66
CA PRO A 18 -5.06 -3.22 14.59
C PRO A 18 -5.21 -3.78 13.18
N ASP A 19 -5.70 -2.98 12.22
CA ASP A 19 -5.85 -3.41 10.84
C ASP A 19 -4.48 -3.69 10.19
N LYS A 20 -3.46 -2.86 10.46
CA LYS A 20 -2.12 -3.07 9.89
C LYS A 20 -1.37 -4.23 10.54
N VAL A 21 -1.65 -4.55 11.79
CA VAL A 21 -1.20 -5.80 12.41
C VAL A 21 -1.75 -7.01 11.63
N CYS A 22 -3.03 -6.99 11.29
CA CYS A 22 -3.66 -8.06 10.51
C CYS A 22 -3.08 -8.15 9.09
N ASP A 23 -2.87 -7.03 8.42
CA ASP A 23 -2.22 -6.98 7.11
C ASP A 23 -0.81 -7.59 7.14
N GLN A 24 0.00 -7.23 8.14
CA GLN A 24 1.35 -7.76 8.31
C GLN A 24 1.36 -9.27 8.58
N ILE A 25 0.43 -9.78 9.39
CA ILE A 25 0.31 -11.22 9.64
C ILE A 25 -0.03 -11.96 8.34
N SER A 26 -1.01 -11.47 7.59
CA SER A 26 -1.43 -12.09 6.33
C SER A 26 -0.32 -12.09 5.29
N ASP A 27 0.43 -10.99 5.15
CA ASP A 27 1.56 -10.90 4.22
C ASP A 27 2.81 -11.67 4.72
N ALA A 28 3.02 -11.82 6.02
CA ALA A 28 4.08 -12.67 6.56
C ALA A 28 3.85 -14.15 6.22
N ILE A 29 2.61 -14.61 6.26
CA ILE A 29 2.23 -15.96 5.87
C ILE A 29 2.41 -16.15 4.35
N LEU A 30 1.98 -15.18 3.54
CA LEU A 30 2.17 -15.18 2.11
C LEU A 30 3.65 -15.28 1.74
N ASP A 31 4.50 -14.43 2.32
CA ASP A 31 5.95 -14.42 2.04
C ASP A 31 6.63 -15.73 2.46
N ASP A 32 6.23 -16.31 3.60
CA ASP A 32 6.75 -17.60 4.07
C ASP A 32 6.45 -18.74 3.09
N LEU A 33 5.24 -18.77 2.53
CA LEU A 33 4.83 -19.75 1.54
C LEU A 33 5.51 -19.54 0.19
N LEU A 34 5.58 -18.30 -0.31
CA LEU A 34 6.23 -17.97 -1.58
C LEU A 34 7.75 -18.25 -1.55
N ALA A 35 8.39 -18.08 -0.40
CA ALA A 35 9.80 -18.40 -0.24
C ALA A 35 10.10 -19.88 -0.42
N GLN A 36 9.16 -20.76 -0.09
CA GLN A 36 9.27 -22.23 -0.20
C GLN A 36 8.73 -22.76 -1.54
N ASP A 37 7.68 -22.13 -2.06
CA ASP A 37 7.03 -22.51 -3.31
C ASP A 37 6.50 -21.24 -4.02
N SER A 38 7.22 -20.77 -5.02
CA SER A 38 6.86 -19.58 -5.80
C SER A 38 5.57 -19.74 -6.62
N SER A 39 5.01 -20.97 -6.69
CA SER A 39 3.73 -21.28 -7.31
C SER A 39 2.56 -21.33 -6.31
N SER A 40 2.78 -20.94 -5.05
CA SER A 40 1.74 -20.92 -4.02
C SER A 40 0.58 -20.02 -4.41
N HIS A 41 -0.64 -20.52 -4.22
CA HIS A 41 -1.88 -19.72 -4.26
C HIS A 41 -2.33 -19.48 -2.84
N VAL A 42 -2.42 -18.20 -2.48
CA VAL A 42 -2.70 -17.75 -1.10
C VAL A 42 -3.77 -16.68 -1.12
N ALA A 43 -4.79 -16.87 -0.31
CA ALA A 43 -5.80 -15.88 0.01
C ALA A 43 -6.08 -15.99 1.52
N VAL A 44 -5.23 -15.34 2.33
CA VAL A 44 -5.28 -15.43 3.79
C VAL A 44 -5.64 -14.08 4.38
N GLU A 45 -6.68 -14.07 5.19
CA GLU A 45 -7.12 -12.92 5.96
C GLU A 45 -6.89 -13.18 7.45
N THR A 46 -6.68 -12.09 8.17
CA THR A 46 -6.51 -12.11 9.63
C THR A 46 -7.51 -11.14 10.24
N SER A 47 -8.19 -11.56 11.29
CA SER A 47 -8.95 -10.67 12.16
C SER A 47 -8.43 -10.72 13.57
N SER A 48 -8.55 -9.61 14.31
CA SER A 48 -8.11 -9.51 15.69
C SER A 48 -9.12 -8.77 16.57
N ALA A 49 -9.31 -9.23 17.76
CA ALA A 49 -10.05 -8.53 18.81
C ALA A 49 -9.64 -9.04 20.18
N THR A 50 -9.41 -8.11 21.12
CA THR A 50 -9.24 -8.41 22.57
C THR A 50 -8.24 -9.55 22.84
N GLY A 51 -7.06 -9.50 22.18
CA GLY A 51 -6.00 -10.49 22.42
C GLY A 51 -6.18 -11.85 21.72
N VAL A 52 -7.11 -11.96 20.78
CA VAL A 52 -7.30 -13.16 19.94
C VAL A 52 -7.10 -12.78 18.48
N PHE A 53 -6.38 -13.63 17.74
CA PHE A 53 -6.22 -13.57 16.29
C PHE A 53 -6.90 -14.77 15.65
N LEU A 54 -7.75 -14.53 14.66
CA LEU A 54 -8.28 -15.55 13.77
C LEU A 54 -7.65 -15.36 12.41
N VAL A 55 -6.90 -16.38 11.95
CA VAL A 55 -6.29 -16.44 10.61
C VAL A 55 -7.10 -17.44 9.79
N PHE A 56 -7.63 -17.00 8.66
CA PHE A 56 -8.56 -17.81 7.86
C PHE A 56 -8.36 -17.54 6.36
N GLY A 57 -8.89 -18.43 5.54
CA GLY A 57 -8.81 -18.34 4.08
C GLY A 57 -8.38 -19.62 3.41
N GLU A 58 -7.85 -19.52 2.20
CA GLU A 58 -7.47 -20.65 1.36
C GLU A 58 -6.01 -20.58 0.96
N VAL A 59 -5.34 -21.76 1.01
CA VAL A 59 -3.95 -21.92 0.61
C VAL A 59 -3.79 -23.21 -0.20
N THR A 60 -3.15 -23.10 -1.37
CA THR A 60 -2.63 -24.24 -2.12
C THR A 60 -1.14 -24.02 -2.32
N SER A 61 -0.30 -24.83 -1.67
CA SER A 61 1.16 -24.70 -1.67
C SER A 61 1.81 -26.06 -1.39
N LYS A 62 3.03 -26.25 -1.89
CA LYS A 62 3.92 -27.35 -1.49
C LYS A 62 4.71 -26.99 -0.21
N GLY A 63 4.74 -25.72 0.17
CA GLY A 63 5.36 -25.22 1.39
C GLY A 63 4.48 -25.46 2.62
N TYR A 64 5.09 -25.30 3.79
CA TYR A 64 4.41 -25.33 5.07
C TYR A 64 4.70 -24.07 5.87
N CYS A 65 3.68 -23.44 6.40
CA CYS A 65 3.80 -22.28 7.28
C CYS A 65 3.25 -22.61 8.68
N ASP A 66 4.08 -22.44 9.71
CA ASP A 66 3.61 -22.43 11.10
C ASP A 66 2.95 -21.09 11.39
N VAL A 67 1.65 -21.03 11.11
CA VAL A 67 0.85 -19.80 11.23
C VAL A 67 0.90 -19.22 12.63
N GLN A 68 0.85 -20.05 13.68
CA GLN A 68 0.89 -19.56 15.05
C GLN A 68 2.23 -18.88 15.37
N SER A 69 3.33 -19.48 14.95
CA SER A 69 4.67 -18.89 15.09
C SER A 69 4.79 -17.59 14.31
N LYS A 70 4.26 -17.51 13.08
CA LYS A 70 4.27 -16.27 12.27
C LYS A 70 3.48 -15.12 12.91
N VAL A 71 2.30 -15.41 13.46
CA VAL A 71 1.52 -14.40 14.22
C VAL A 71 2.34 -13.84 15.35
N ARG A 72 2.92 -14.70 16.20
CA ARG A 72 3.71 -14.29 17.36
C ARG A 72 4.98 -13.53 16.98
N GLU A 73 5.69 -13.98 15.94
CA GLU A 73 6.87 -13.30 15.41
C GLU A 73 6.52 -11.88 14.94
N THR A 74 5.45 -11.73 14.15
CA THR A 74 4.99 -10.43 13.66
C THR A 74 4.64 -9.50 14.81
N LEU A 75 3.91 -9.97 15.82
CA LEU A 75 3.56 -9.19 16.99
C LEU A 75 4.78 -8.73 17.80
N ARG A 76 5.78 -9.61 18.01
CA ARG A 76 7.03 -9.24 18.67
C ARG A 76 7.79 -8.16 17.90
N ASN A 77 7.89 -8.30 16.57
CA ASN A 77 8.57 -7.34 15.69
C ASN A 77 7.91 -5.97 15.71
N ILE A 78 6.58 -5.91 15.85
CA ILE A 78 5.83 -4.67 16.04
C ILE A 78 6.10 -4.07 17.43
N GLY A 79 6.28 -4.89 18.45
CA GLY A 79 6.52 -4.46 19.84
C GLY A 79 5.38 -4.78 20.81
N TYR A 80 4.48 -5.68 20.46
CA TYR A 80 3.46 -6.23 21.36
C TYR A 80 4.04 -7.39 22.18
N THR A 81 4.80 -7.06 23.23
CA THR A 81 5.64 -8.00 23.99
C THR A 81 5.22 -8.18 25.46
N SER A 82 4.20 -7.46 25.90
CA SER A 82 3.65 -7.62 27.25
C SER A 82 2.21 -7.12 27.35
N SER A 83 1.48 -7.60 28.35
CA SER A 83 0.13 -7.12 28.67
C SER A 83 0.09 -5.64 29.07
N GLU A 84 1.20 -5.04 29.49
CA GLU A 84 1.29 -3.62 29.82
C GLU A 84 1.15 -2.72 28.60
N VAL A 85 1.59 -3.18 27.41
CA VAL A 85 1.36 -2.48 26.13
C VAL A 85 0.02 -2.84 25.49
N GLY A 86 -0.81 -3.61 26.18
CA GLY A 86 -2.16 -3.99 25.78
C GLY A 86 -2.26 -5.37 25.14
N LEU A 87 -1.16 -5.94 24.64
CA LEU A 87 -1.12 -7.25 23.98
C LEU A 87 0.25 -7.91 24.17
N ASP A 88 0.23 -9.20 24.49
CA ASP A 88 1.43 -10.01 24.59
C ASP A 88 1.44 -11.11 23.52
N ALA A 89 2.42 -11.07 22.65
CA ALA A 89 2.61 -12.03 21.55
C ALA A 89 2.72 -13.48 22.05
N ASP A 90 3.26 -13.71 23.26
CA ASP A 90 3.50 -15.06 23.78
C ASP A 90 2.23 -15.69 24.36
N SER A 91 1.29 -14.88 24.85
CA SER A 91 0.08 -15.35 25.53
C SER A 91 -1.22 -15.14 24.76
N CYS A 92 -1.21 -14.39 23.64
CA CYS A 92 -2.42 -14.15 22.84
C CYS A 92 -2.99 -15.46 22.24
N GLY A 93 -4.30 -15.49 22.08
CA GLY A 93 -4.99 -16.60 21.41
C GLY A 93 -4.77 -16.54 19.89
N VAL A 94 -4.46 -17.69 19.28
CA VAL A 94 -4.36 -17.80 17.81
C VAL A 94 -5.23 -18.97 17.35
N VAL A 95 -6.23 -18.67 16.53
CA VAL A 95 -7.14 -19.63 15.90
C VAL A 95 -6.83 -19.65 14.41
N VAL A 96 -6.72 -20.86 13.83
CA VAL A 96 -6.40 -21.04 12.41
C VAL A 96 -7.53 -21.80 11.73
N ALA A 97 -8.08 -21.21 10.67
CA ALA A 97 -9.16 -21.77 9.85
C ALA A 97 -8.79 -21.64 8.36
N ILE A 98 -7.68 -22.26 7.95
CA ILE A 98 -7.19 -22.28 6.57
C ILE A 98 -7.58 -23.60 5.93
N THR A 99 -8.11 -23.54 4.71
CA THR A 99 -8.50 -24.70 3.89
C THR A 99 -7.74 -24.69 2.56
N GLU A 100 -7.82 -25.78 1.81
CA GLU A 100 -7.31 -25.85 0.44
C GLU A 100 -8.23 -25.08 -0.51
N GLN A 101 -7.66 -24.41 -1.51
CA GLN A 101 -8.44 -23.67 -2.52
C GLN A 101 -9.31 -24.63 -3.36
N SER A 102 -10.52 -24.20 -3.73
CA SER A 102 -11.43 -24.96 -4.58
C SER A 102 -10.80 -25.32 -5.94
N ALA A 103 -10.88 -26.60 -6.32
CA ALA A 103 -10.38 -27.08 -7.61
C ALA A 103 -11.10 -26.43 -8.81
N GLU A 104 -12.37 -26.02 -8.66
CA GLU A 104 -13.16 -25.39 -9.72
C GLU A 104 -12.63 -23.98 -10.07
N ILE A 105 -12.19 -23.22 -9.07
CA ILE A 105 -11.59 -21.89 -9.28
C ILE A 105 -10.27 -22.04 -10.03
N ASN A 106 -9.43 -23.01 -9.64
CA ASN A 106 -8.15 -23.26 -10.29
C ASN A 106 -8.30 -23.64 -11.78
N GLN A 107 -9.30 -24.45 -12.15
CA GLN A 107 -9.54 -24.83 -13.56
C GLN A 107 -9.98 -23.65 -14.43
N GLY A 108 -10.71 -22.69 -13.86
CA GLY A 108 -11.16 -21.48 -14.58
C GLY A 108 -10.06 -20.46 -14.84
N VAL A 109 -9.03 -20.44 -14.01
CA VAL A 109 -7.97 -19.41 -14.03
C VAL A 109 -6.71 -19.88 -14.75
N ALA A 110 -6.27 -21.13 -14.54
CA ALA A 110 -5.07 -21.72 -15.15
C ALA A 110 -5.45 -22.81 -16.15
N ARG A 111 -5.35 -22.48 -17.45
CA ARG A 111 -5.65 -23.45 -18.53
C ARG A 111 -4.49 -24.41 -18.83
N LEU A 112 -3.27 -24.02 -18.46
CA LEU A 112 -2.07 -24.85 -18.56
C LEU A 112 -1.59 -25.23 -17.17
N THR A 113 -1.24 -26.52 -16.97
CA THR A 113 -0.76 -27.04 -15.69
C THR A 113 0.40 -28.00 -15.89
N GLY A 114 1.35 -28.04 -14.94
CA GLY A 114 2.46 -29.00 -14.92
C GLY A 114 3.35 -28.93 -16.15
N ASP A 115 3.54 -30.08 -16.82
CA ASP A 115 4.44 -30.20 -18.00
C ASP A 115 4.00 -29.31 -19.19
N GLN A 116 2.69 -29.02 -19.33
CA GLN A 116 2.17 -28.14 -20.35
C GLN A 116 2.60 -26.68 -20.12
N GLU A 117 2.54 -26.22 -18.88
CA GLU A 117 3.00 -24.87 -18.52
C GLU A 117 4.52 -24.73 -18.76
N THR A 118 5.29 -25.75 -18.41
CA THR A 118 6.76 -25.76 -18.58
C THR A 118 7.18 -25.79 -20.05
N ALA A 119 6.41 -26.45 -20.91
CA ALA A 119 6.69 -26.57 -22.34
C ALA A 119 6.16 -25.40 -23.19
N ALA A 120 5.24 -24.60 -22.67
CA ALA A 120 4.60 -23.50 -23.37
C ALA A 120 5.55 -22.31 -23.59
N SER A 121 5.41 -21.65 -24.72
CA SER A 121 6.05 -20.33 -24.96
C SER A 121 5.55 -19.28 -23.97
N ARG A 122 6.27 -18.16 -23.87
CA ARG A 122 5.87 -17.01 -23.04
C ARG A 122 4.46 -16.53 -23.41
N GLU A 123 4.19 -16.41 -24.71
CA GLU A 123 2.90 -15.95 -25.23
C GLU A 123 1.76 -16.91 -24.88
N GLU A 124 1.95 -18.21 -25.07
CA GLU A 124 0.96 -19.22 -24.73
C GLU A 124 0.63 -19.22 -23.21
N ARG A 125 1.65 -19.00 -22.34
CA ARG A 125 1.41 -18.85 -20.89
C ARG A 125 0.59 -17.61 -20.58
N TYR A 126 0.87 -16.48 -21.24
CA TYR A 126 0.15 -15.23 -21.00
C TYR A 126 -1.31 -15.30 -21.45
N GLU A 127 -1.60 -15.98 -22.57
CA GLU A 127 -2.97 -16.24 -23.01
C GLU A 127 -3.72 -17.25 -22.15
N ALA A 128 -3.01 -18.21 -21.58
CA ALA A 128 -3.61 -19.31 -20.82
C ALA A 128 -4.02 -18.93 -19.40
N GLN A 129 -3.36 -17.93 -18.78
CA GLN A 129 -3.68 -17.47 -17.44
C GLN A 129 -4.69 -16.33 -17.48
N GLY A 130 -5.96 -16.63 -17.19
CA GLY A 130 -6.99 -15.63 -17.01
C GLY A 130 -6.89 -14.91 -15.66
N ALA A 131 -7.62 -13.79 -15.54
CA ALA A 131 -7.75 -13.11 -14.26
C ALA A 131 -8.43 -14.01 -13.21
N GLY A 132 -7.92 -14.01 -11.98
CA GLY A 132 -8.44 -14.83 -10.88
C GLY A 132 -9.80 -14.39 -10.36
N ASP A 133 -10.21 -13.17 -10.69
CA ASP A 133 -11.53 -12.61 -10.38
C ASP A 133 -11.87 -11.50 -11.40
N GLN A 134 -13.13 -11.09 -11.39
CA GLN A 134 -13.54 -9.81 -11.97
C GLN A 134 -13.11 -8.66 -11.06
N GLY A 135 -12.88 -7.47 -11.61
CA GLY A 135 -12.59 -6.31 -10.78
C GLY A 135 -12.18 -5.09 -11.59
N VAL A 136 -12.13 -3.96 -10.90
CA VAL A 136 -11.61 -2.68 -11.41
C VAL A 136 -10.49 -2.23 -10.48
N MET A 137 -9.32 -1.91 -11.03
CA MET A 137 -8.17 -1.45 -10.29
C MET A 137 -7.71 -0.10 -10.82
N PHE A 138 -7.09 0.68 -9.95
CA PHE A 138 -6.65 2.03 -10.26
C PHE A 138 -5.17 2.20 -9.92
N GLY A 139 -4.46 2.92 -10.78
CA GLY A 139 -3.13 3.42 -10.53
C GLY A 139 -3.10 4.92 -10.68
N TYR A 140 -2.26 5.59 -9.90
CA TYR A 140 -2.14 7.04 -9.92
C TYR A 140 -0.69 7.49 -9.76
N ALA A 141 -0.36 8.62 -10.36
CA ALA A 141 0.89 9.34 -10.14
C ALA A 141 0.67 10.83 -10.35
N THR A 142 1.41 11.64 -9.59
CA THR A 142 1.45 13.10 -9.71
C THR A 142 2.87 13.60 -9.42
N ASP A 143 3.28 14.70 -10.02
CA ASP A 143 4.61 15.28 -9.84
C ASP A 143 4.74 16.16 -8.57
N GLU A 144 3.80 16.05 -7.65
CA GLU A 144 3.80 16.80 -6.37
C GLU A 144 4.98 16.44 -5.46
N THR A 145 5.45 15.20 -5.52
CA THR A 145 6.55 14.70 -4.68
C THR A 145 7.61 13.98 -5.52
N PRO A 146 8.83 13.81 -5.01
CA PRO A 146 9.90 13.09 -5.72
C PRO A 146 9.56 11.63 -6.04
N THR A 147 8.67 11.02 -5.27
CA THR A 147 8.21 9.65 -5.48
C THR A 147 7.00 9.54 -6.41
N LEU A 148 6.55 10.67 -6.93
CA LEU A 148 5.36 10.81 -7.77
C LEU A 148 4.07 10.34 -7.06
N MET A 149 3.97 10.66 -5.77
CA MET A 149 2.79 10.45 -4.91
C MET A 149 2.11 11.77 -4.57
N PRO A 150 0.80 11.76 -4.27
CA PRO A 150 0.11 12.91 -3.70
C PRO A 150 0.75 13.35 -2.38
N LEU A 151 0.98 14.64 -2.22
CA LEU A 151 1.68 15.20 -1.06
C LEU A 151 1.02 14.85 0.29
N PRO A 152 -0.33 14.92 0.45
CA PRO A 152 -0.94 14.65 1.75
C PRO A 152 -0.67 13.22 2.26
N ILE A 153 -0.87 12.20 1.42
CA ILE A 153 -0.64 10.80 1.84
C ILE A 153 0.85 10.51 2.01
N TYR A 154 1.70 11.05 1.14
CA TYR A 154 3.15 10.89 1.26
C TYR A 154 3.65 11.44 2.61
N LEU A 155 3.23 12.65 2.97
CA LEU A 155 3.59 13.27 4.25
C LEU A 155 3.02 12.49 5.45
N ALA A 156 1.77 12.02 5.37
CA ALA A 156 1.16 11.21 6.42
C ALA A 156 1.93 9.89 6.64
N HIS A 157 2.35 9.22 5.57
CA HIS A 157 3.19 8.02 5.66
C HIS A 157 4.56 8.31 6.30
N ARG A 158 5.23 9.39 5.89
CA ARG A 158 6.53 9.77 6.44
C ARG A 158 6.44 10.05 7.95
N LEU A 159 5.38 10.72 8.40
CA LEU A 159 5.12 10.96 9.82
C LEU A 159 4.86 9.65 10.58
N ALA A 160 4.04 8.74 10.05
CA ALA A 160 3.76 7.45 10.68
C ALA A 160 4.99 6.55 10.75
N PHE A 161 5.81 6.55 9.69
CA PHE A 161 7.07 5.82 9.65
C PHE A 161 8.07 6.38 10.67
N ARG A 162 8.27 7.70 10.70
CA ARG A 162 9.18 8.36 11.65
C ARG A 162 8.73 8.15 13.11
N LEU A 163 7.43 8.17 13.37
CA LEU A 163 6.87 7.86 14.69
C LEU A 163 7.28 6.47 15.17
N THR A 164 7.28 5.49 14.28
CA THR A 164 7.74 4.12 14.58
C THR A 164 9.26 4.06 14.75
N GLU A 165 10.03 4.77 13.93
CA GLU A 165 11.50 4.80 14.07
C GLU A 165 11.91 5.32 15.46
N VAL A 166 11.39 6.47 15.88
CA VAL A 166 11.74 7.06 17.19
C VAL A 166 11.27 6.21 18.37
N ARG A 167 10.18 5.47 18.21
CA ARG A 167 9.71 4.50 19.19
C ARG A 167 10.67 3.31 19.30
N LYS A 168 10.99 2.66 18.17
CA LYS A 168 11.84 1.46 18.15
C LYS A 168 13.30 1.74 18.53
N SER A 169 13.81 2.92 18.18
CA SER A 169 15.16 3.34 18.59
C SER A 169 15.25 3.79 20.05
N GLY A 170 14.12 4.09 20.69
CA GLY A 170 14.08 4.69 22.02
C GLY A 170 14.43 6.18 22.06
N GLU A 171 14.52 6.84 20.89
CA GLU A 171 14.77 8.28 20.77
C GLU A 171 13.66 9.10 21.46
N VAL A 172 12.42 8.65 21.34
CA VAL A 172 11.29 9.14 22.13
C VAL A 172 10.79 7.97 22.99
N PRO A 173 11.19 7.92 24.28
CA PRO A 173 10.75 6.86 25.18
C PRO A 173 9.25 6.92 25.46
N HIS A 174 8.70 5.85 26.01
CA HIS A 174 7.29 5.77 26.41
C HIS A 174 6.27 5.74 25.28
N LEU A 175 6.67 5.72 24.01
CA LEU A 175 5.76 5.48 22.90
C LEU A 175 5.44 3.99 22.79
N ARG A 176 4.18 3.69 22.48
CA ARG A 176 3.67 2.33 22.25
C ARG A 176 3.34 2.12 20.77
N PRO A 177 3.06 0.86 20.33
CA PRO A 177 3.01 0.54 18.90
C PRO A 177 1.90 1.21 18.10
N ASP A 178 0.71 1.43 18.67
CA ASP A 178 -0.45 1.95 17.95
C ASP A 178 -0.35 3.46 17.74
N GLY A 179 -0.68 3.90 16.52
CA GLY A 179 -0.69 5.33 16.22
C GLY A 179 -1.28 5.62 14.85
N LYS A 180 -1.73 6.88 14.70
CA LYS A 180 -2.30 7.43 13.47
C LYS A 180 -1.71 8.81 13.21
N THR A 181 -1.57 9.14 11.94
CA THR A 181 -1.19 10.46 11.48
C THR A 181 -2.21 10.97 10.48
N GLN A 182 -2.47 12.27 10.48
CA GLN A 182 -3.28 12.92 9.46
C GLN A 182 -2.66 14.28 9.15
N VAL A 183 -2.66 14.64 7.88
CA VAL A 183 -2.22 15.95 7.43
C VAL A 183 -3.29 16.61 6.57
N THR A 184 -3.34 17.93 6.61
CA THR A 184 -4.19 18.74 5.74
C THR A 184 -3.31 19.75 5.04
N ILE A 185 -3.35 19.74 3.72
CA ILE A 185 -2.62 20.68 2.84
C ILE A 185 -3.63 21.58 2.15
N GLU A 186 -3.33 22.86 2.07
CA GLU A 186 -4.08 23.84 1.30
C GLU A 186 -3.55 23.90 -0.12
N TYR A 187 -4.45 23.86 -1.10
CA TYR A 187 -4.17 23.89 -2.54
C TYR A 187 -4.84 25.10 -3.19
N ASP A 188 -4.18 25.67 -4.19
CA ASP A 188 -4.76 26.69 -5.07
C ASP A 188 -5.67 26.08 -6.16
N ASP A 189 -6.24 26.95 -7.00
CA ASP A 189 -7.10 26.56 -8.12
C ASP A 189 -6.38 25.76 -9.23
N ASN A 190 -5.03 25.73 -9.21
CA ASN A 190 -4.20 24.99 -10.16
C ASN A 190 -3.67 23.68 -9.59
N ASP A 191 -4.26 23.17 -8.51
CA ASP A 191 -3.85 21.97 -7.80
C ASP A 191 -2.40 22.02 -7.24
N LYS A 192 -1.89 23.22 -6.91
CA LYS A 192 -0.58 23.38 -6.30
C LYS A 192 -0.69 23.52 -4.79
N PRO A 193 0.15 22.82 -4.01
CA PRO A 193 0.17 22.97 -2.56
C PRO A 193 0.66 24.38 -2.19
N VAL A 194 -0.12 25.10 -1.38
CA VAL A 194 0.13 26.49 -0.96
C VAL A 194 0.75 26.54 0.42
N ARG A 195 0.24 25.74 1.36
CA ARG A 195 0.75 25.64 2.73
C ARG A 195 0.26 24.38 3.45
N LEU A 196 0.99 24.01 4.47
CA LEU A 196 0.53 23.06 5.48
C LEU A 196 -0.51 23.73 6.38
N ASP A 197 -1.68 23.13 6.52
CA ASP A 197 -2.74 23.63 7.39
C ASP A 197 -2.75 22.94 8.76
N THR A 198 -2.77 21.62 8.78
CA THR A 198 -2.90 20.82 10.02
C THR A 198 -2.03 19.57 9.98
N VAL A 199 -1.38 19.28 11.11
CA VAL A 199 -0.79 17.96 11.43
C VAL A 199 -1.47 17.42 12.67
N LEU A 200 -2.02 16.20 12.58
CA LEU A 200 -2.58 15.47 13.71
C LEU A 200 -1.80 14.17 13.89
N ILE A 201 -1.35 13.90 15.11
CA ILE A 201 -0.78 12.62 15.53
C ILE A 201 -1.57 12.11 16.73
N SER A 202 -2.11 10.90 16.61
CA SER A 202 -2.63 10.14 17.74
C SER A 202 -1.71 8.95 17.97
N THR A 203 -1.07 8.86 19.12
CA THR A 203 -0.12 7.79 19.45
C THR A 203 -0.35 7.23 20.82
N GLN A 204 -0.28 5.91 20.92
CA GLN A 204 -0.33 5.17 22.16
C GLN A 204 0.95 5.45 22.97
N HIS A 205 0.82 5.60 24.30
CA HIS A 205 1.92 5.95 25.19
C HIS A 205 1.76 5.33 26.57
N ASP A 206 2.83 5.37 27.38
CA ASP A 206 2.83 4.93 28.77
C ASP A 206 2.00 5.85 29.69
N PRO A 207 1.46 5.35 30.80
CA PRO A 207 0.55 6.12 31.67
C PRO A 207 1.18 7.36 32.31
N GLU A 208 2.51 7.40 32.50
CA GLU A 208 3.21 8.51 33.16
C GLU A 208 3.43 9.71 32.22
N VAL A 209 3.15 9.59 30.92
CA VAL A 209 3.37 10.63 29.93
C VAL A 209 2.29 11.71 30.00
N THR A 210 2.70 12.98 30.08
CA THR A 210 1.77 14.13 29.98
C THR A 210 1.58 14.56 28.53
N GLN A 211 0.42 15.15 28.22
CA GLN A 211 0.10 15.64 26.87
C GLN A 211 1.07 16.73 26.41
N ASP A 212 1.46 17.64 27.31
CA ASP A 212 2.41 18.71 26.99
C ASP A 212 3.79 18.16 26.63
N TRP A 213 4.29 17.19 27.39
CA TRP A 213 5.55 16.53 27.09
C TRP A 213 5.48 15.83 25.71
N LEU A 214 4.42 15.05 25.51
CA LEU A 214 4.21 14.33 24.24
C LEU A 214 4.18 15.26 23.03
N ALA A 215 3.47 16.37 23.14
CA ALA A 215 3.37 17.35 22.05
C ALA A 215 4.74 17.98 21.71
N VAL A 216 5.57 18.26 22.72
CA VAL A 216 6.92 18.81 22.53
C VAL A 216 7.86 17.78 21.90
N GLU A 217 7.88 16.55 22.43
CA GLU A 217 8.79 15.50 21.91
C GLU A 217 8.40 15.08 20.50
N LEU A 218 7.12 14.92 20.21
CA LEU A 218 6.67 14.61 18.83
C LEU A 218 6.95 15.74 17.86
N LYS A 219 6.81 17.00 18.28
CA LYS A 219 7.18 18.12 17.43
C LYS A 219 8.67 18.06 17.07
N LYS A 220 9.52 17.92 18.05
CA LYS A 220 10.98 17.94 17.90
C LYS A 220 11.54 16.74 17.13
N HIS A 221 11.06 15.54 17.40
CA HIS A 221 11.66 14.30 16.91
C HIS A 221 10.93 13.66 15.72
N VAL A 222 9.66 14.01 15.51
CA VAL A 222 8.84 13.45 14.43
C VAL A 222 8.41 14.51 13.44
N ILE A 223 7.70 15.57 13.91
CA ILE A 223 7.04 16.51 13.00
C ILE A 223 8.05 17.37 12.28
N ASP A 224 8.84 18.17 13.01
CA ASP A 224 9.78 19.12 12.41
C ASP A 224 10.76 18.44 11.45
N PRO A 225 11.43 17.30 11.80
CA PRO A 225 12.34 16.64 10.88
C PRO A 225 11.68 16.16 9.58
N VAL A 226 10.43 15.66 9.66
CA VAL A 226 9.70 15.18 8.48
C VAL A 226 9.20 16.35 7.63
N LEU A 227 8.74 17.44 8.24
CA LEU A 227 8.34 18.64 7.49
C LEU A 227 9.53 19.26 6.75
N ASP A 228 10.68 19.36 7.40
CA ASP A 228 11.92 19.87 6.79
C ASP A 228 12.35 19.00 5.61
N GLU A 229 12.28 17.65 5.76
CA GLU A 229 12.62 16.70 4.69
C GLU A 229 11.65 16.78 3.50
N VAL A 230 10.35 16.78 3.76
CA VAL A 230 9.32 16.62 2.72
C VAL A 230 8.93 17.94 2.09
N LEU A 231 8.69 18.96 2.89
CA LEU A 231 8.20 20.27 2.43
C LEU A 231 9.34 21.24 2.14
N GLY A 232 10.38 21.24 2.97
CA GLY A 232 11.53 22.14 2.87
C GLY A 232 11.11 23.58 2.69
N SER A 233 11.71 24.29 1.72
CA SER A 233 11.32 25.66 1.38
C SER A 233 10.20 25.77 0.34
N LYS A 234 9.68 24.63 -0.17
CA LYS A 234 8.70 24.62 -1.27
C LYS A 234 7.28 24.89 -0.82
N VAL A 235 6.90 24.38 0.36
CA VAL A 235 5.57 24.52 0.93
C VAL A 235 5.70 25.17 2.32
N PRO A 236 5.16 26.36 2.53
CA PRO A 236 5.16 27.05 3.84
C PRO A 236 4.50 26.20 4.93
N HIS A 237 5.19 26.05 6.07
CA HIS A 237 4.74 25.26 7.21
C HIS A 237 5.09 25.90 8.58
N ASP A 238 5.25 27.22 8.63
CA ASP A 238 5.56 27.94 9.89
C ASP A 238 4.36 28.08 10.83
N ASN A 239 3.14 28.12 10.27
CA ASN A 239 1.91 28.46 11.00
C ASN A 239 0.81 27.41 10.77
N TYR A 240 1.14 26.13 10.94
CA TYR A 240 0.16 25.05 10.89
C TYR A 240 -0.44 24.73 12.26
N ARG A 241 -1.62 24.13 12.28
CA ARG A 241 -2.27 23.64 13.49
C ARG A 241 -1.69 22.29 13.88
N GLN A 242 -1.01 22.20 15.02
CA GLN A 242 -0.55 20.93 15.59
C GLN A 242 -1.59 20.37 16.56
N LEU A 243 -1.97 19.09 16.34
CA LEU A 243 -2.87 18.34 17.20
C LEU A 243 -2.18 17.03 17.64
N VAL A 244 -2.06 16.80 18.93
CA VAL A 244 -1.50 15.59 19.49
C VAL A 244 -2.49 14.99 20.48
N ASN A 245 -2.93 13.76 20.29
CA ASN A 245 -3.92 13.06 21.12
C ASN A 245 -5.07 13.99 21.56
N PRO A 246 -5.86 14.57 20.66
CA PRO A 246 -6.82 15.63 21.01
C PRO A 246 -7.94 15.16 21.95
N THR A 247 -8.12 13.87 22.13
CA THR A 247 -9.07 13.27 23.09
C THR A 247 -8.47 13.08 24.48
N GLY A 248 -7.17 13.40 24.68
CA GLY A 248 -6.44 13.18 25.91
C GLY A 248 -5.52 11.96 25.87
N SER A 249 -5.41 11.20 26.96
CA SER A 249 -4.50 10.05 27.05
C SER A 249 -4.90 8.90 26.12
N PHE A 250 -3.89 8.26 25.52
CA PHE A 250 -4.06 7.08 24.67
C PHE A 250 -3.17 5.94 25.18
N ILE A 251 -3.56 5.33 26.30
CA ILE A 251 -2.80 4.29 27.01
C ILE A 251 -3.16 2.90 26.48
N LEU A 252 -4.45 2.62 26.31
CA LEU A 252 -4.92 1.37 25.74
C LEU A 252 -5.09 1.53 24.23
N GLY A 253 -4.39 0.72 23.45
CA GLY A 253 -4.40 0.74 21.98
C GLY A 253 -4.17 -0.65 21.39
N GLY A 254 -4.01 -0.68 20.07
CA GLY A 254 -3.79 -1.90 19.32
C GLY A 254 -4.96 -2.88 19.36
N PRO A 255 -4.73 -4.16 19.02
CA PRO A 255 -5.78 -5.19 18.98
C PRO A 255 -6.50 -5.46 20.30
N ALA A 256 -5.98 -4.97 21.41
CA ALA A 256 -6.66 -5.05 22.71
C ALA A 256 -7.78 -4.01 22.86
N ALA A 257 -7.63 -2.86 22.20
CA ALA A 257 -8.59 -1.75 22.30
C ALA A 257 -9.64 -1.77 21.17
N ASP A 258 -9.22 -2.13 19.96
CA ASP A 258 -10.07 -2.10 18.78
C ASP A 258 -9.84 -3.33 17.89
N ALA A 259 -10.89 -3.76 17.20
CA ALA A 259 -10.81 -4.89 16.28
C ALA A 259 -10.02 -4.52 15.01
N GLY A 260 -9.17 -5.43 14.56
CA GLY A 260 -8.48 -5.35 13.28
C GLY A 260 -8.96 -6.39 12.28
N LEU A 261 -8.81 -6.07 11.00
CA LEU A 261 -9.08 -6.99 9.89
C LEU A 261 -8.18 -6.64 8.72
N THR A 262 -7.65 -7.66 8.04
CA THR A 262 -6.91 -7.51 6.78
C THR A 262 -7.76 -6.75 5.75
N GLY A 263 -7.14 -5.76 5.08
CA GLY A 263 -7.78 -5.03 3.99
C GLY A 263 -8.76 -3.94 4.41
N ARG A 264 -8.69 -3.42 5.64
CA ARG A 264 -9.52 -2.29 6.10
C ARG A 264 -8.85 -0.92 6.02
N LYS A 265 -7.62 -0.85 5.48
CA LYS A 265 -6.87 0.40 5.28
C LYS A 265 -6.51 0.64 3.81
N ILE A 266 -7.40 0.24 2.89
CA ILE A 266 -7.16 0.23 1.45
C ILE A 266 -6.85 1.62 0.87
N ILE A 267 -7.38 2.69 1.44
CA ILE A 267 -7.09 4.07 1.01
C ILE A 267 -5.74 4.55 1.56
N VAL A 268 -5.38 4.15 2.78
CA VAL A 268 -4.03 4.35 3.35
C VAL A 268 -2.99 3.55 2.55
N ASP A 269 -3.31 2.34 2.12
CA ASP A 269 -2.44 1.48 1.33
C ASP A 269 -2.14 2.04 -0.06
N THR A 270 -2.99 2.92 -0.59
CA THR A 270 -2.93 3.44 -1.96
C THR A 270 -2.61 4.94 -2.01
N TYR A 271 -3.57 5.80 -2.31
CA TYR A 271 -3.31 7.20 -2.66
C TYR A 271 -3.95 8.23 -1.71
N GLY A 272 -4.46 7.80 -0.54
CA GLY A 272 -5.02 8.70 0.48
C GLY A 272 -6.28 9.46 0.05
N GLY A 273 -7.00 8.94 -0.96
CA GLY A 273 -8.20 9.57 -1.50
C GLY A 273 -7.98 10.50 -2.70
N ALA A 274 -6.73 10.64 -3.18
CA ALA A 274 -6.43 11.43 -4.38
C ALA A 274 -6.85 10.75 -5.68
N ALA A 275 -7.00 9.42 -5.67
CA ALA A 275 -7.43 8.60 -6.80
C ALA A 275 -8.67 7.79 -6.45
N HIS A 276 -9.36 7.29 -7.46
CA HIS A 276 -10.40 6.29 -7.27
C HIS A 276 -9.83 4.99 -6.72
N HIS A 277 -10.68 4.14 -6.18
CA HIS A 277 -10.33 2.81 -5.68
C HIS A 277 -11.37 1.79 -6.10
N GLY A 278 -10.92 0.62 -6.56
CA GLY A 278 -11.81 -0.46 -7.00
C GLY A 278 -12.41 -1.31 -5.86
N GLY A 279 -11.91 -1.15 -4.64
CA GLY A 279 -12.38 -1.85 -3.44
C GLY A 279 -11.55 -3.09 -3.07
N GLY A 280 -10.66 -3.58 -3.94
CA GLY A 280 -9.82 -4.75 -3.68
C GLY A 280 -8.75 -4.50 -2.61
N ALA A 281 -8.67 -5.36 -1.60
CA ALA A 281 -7.59 -5.38 -0.63
C ALA A 281 -6.37 -6.12 -1.17
N PHE A 282 -5.15 -5.78 -0.67
CA PHE A 282 -3.89 -6.35 -1.15
C PHE A 282 -3.35 -7.46 -0.26
N SER A 283 -3.19 -7.19 1.04
CA SER A 283 -2.49 -8.07 1.97
C SER A 283 -3.11 -9.47 2.03
N GLY A 284 -2.27 -10.49 2.12
CA GLY A 284 -2.66 -11.89 2.17
C GLY A 284 -2.99 -12.52 0.82
N LYS A 285 -2.95 -11.76 -0.28
CA LYS A 285 -3.23 -12.24 -1.64
C LYS A 285 -1.94 -12.44 -2.42
N ASP A 286 -1.73 -13.62 -3.01
CA ASP A 286 -0.65 -13.86 -3.97
C ASP A 286 -0.89 -13.11 -5.29
N PRO A 287 0.15 -12.98 -6.16
CA PRO A 287 0.04 -12.13 -7.36
C PRO A 287 -0.90 -12.65 -8.45
N SER A 288 -1.46 -13.85 -8.36
CA SER A 288 -2.51 -14.30 -9.27
C SER A 288 -3.83 -13.54 -9.08
N LYS A 289 -4.01 -12.89 -7.93
CA LYS A 289 -5.15 -12.03 -7.62
C LYS A 289 -4.92 -10.65 -8.22
N VAL A 290 -5.71 -10.30 -9.23
CA VAL A 290 -5.60 -9.03 -9.98
C VAL A 290 -5.87 -7.80 -9.11
N ASP A 291 -6.63 -7.92 -8.02
CA ASP A 291 -6.78 -6.88 -7.02
C ASP A 291 -5.42 -6.31 -6.58
N ARG A 292 -4.43 -7.16 -6.43
CA ARG A 292 -3.07 -6.79 -6.02
C ARG A 292 -2.18 -6.52 -7.22
N SER A 293 -1.99 -7.50 -8.10
CA SER A 293 -1.02 -7.42 -9.19
C SER A 293 -1.37 -6.32 -10.20
N ALA A 294 -2.64 -6.16 -10.57
CA ALA A 294 -3.04 -5.12 -11.50
C ALA A 294 -3.03 -3.71 -10.89
N ALA A 295 -3.30 -3.58 -9.58
CA ALA A 295 -3.11 -2.30 -8.89
C ALA A 295 -1.63 -1.88 -8.91
N TYR A 296 -0.70 -2.82 -8.74
CA TYR A 296 0.73 -2.55 -8.86
C TYR A 296 1.13 -2.21 -10.30
N ALA A 297 0.62 -2.93 -11.30
CA ALA A 297 0.86 -2.64 -12.70
C ALA A 297 0.33 -1.27 -13.12
N THR A 298 -0.87 -0.89 -12.69
CA THR A 298 -1.44 0.43 -12.99
C THR A 298 -0.66 1.56 -12.32
N ARG A 299 -0.10 1.35 -11.11
CA ARG A 299 0.85 2.28 -10.50
C ARG A 299 2.11 2.42 -11.35
N TRP A 300 2.69 1.31 -11.80
CA TRP A 300 3.87 1.31 -12.67
C TRP A 300 3.62 2.08 -13.97
N VAL A 301 2.48 1.85 -14.63
CA VAL A 301 2.06 2.59 -15.84
C VAL A 301 1.96 4.09 -15.55
N ALA A 302 1.17 4.48 -14.53
CA ALA A 302 0.95 5.88 -14.18
C ALA A 302 2.27 6.60 -13.86
N LYS A 303 3.14 5.95 -13.09
CA LYS A 303 4.44 6.49 -12.71
C LYS A 303 5.34 6.74 -13.91
N ASN A 304 5.40 5.81 -14.87
CA ASN A 304 6.18 5.97 -16.09
C ASN A 304 5.66 7.11 -17.00
N ILE A 305 4.34 7.31 -17.07
CA ILE A 305 3.76 8.42 -17.85
C ILE A 305 4.19 9.77 -17.28
N VAL A 306 4.06 9.95 -15.95
CA VAL A 306 4.46 11.21 -15.29
C VAL A 306 5.98 11.40 -15.35
N ALA A 307 6.77 10.36 -15.12
CA ALA A 307 8.23 10.40 -15.22
C ALA A 307 8.71 10.71 -16.65
N ALA A 308 7.97 10.31 -17.68
CA ALA A 308 8.23 10.66 -19.08
C ALA A 308 7.93 12.13 -19.40
N GLY A 309 7.30 12.86 -18.50
CA GLY A 309 6.88 14.26 -18.70
C GLY A 309 5.69 14.41 -19.66
N LEU A 310 4.87 13.36 -19.80
CA LEU A 310 3.72 13.36 -20.71
C LEU A 310 2.46 13.99 -20.09
N ALA A 311 2.37 13.99 -18.77
CA ALA A 311 1.34 14.69 -18.00
C ALA A 311 1.86 14.97 -16.59
N HIS A 312 1.29 15.97 -15.88
CA HIS A 312 1.63 16.27 -14.48
C HIS A 312 0.96 15.31 -13.51
N LYS A 313 -0.23 14.81 -13.82
CA LYS A 313 -0.92 13.78 -13.06
C LYS A 313 -1.72 12.85 -13.96
N VAL A 314 -1.79 11.58 -13.56
CA VAL A 314 -2.42 10.52 -14.35
C VAL A 314 -3.11 9.54 -13.42
N GLU A 315 -4.31 9.13 -13.80
CA GLU A 315 -4.99 7.97 -13.25
C GLU A 315 -5.20 6.92 -14.35
N ILE A 316 -4.86 5.68 -14.05
CA ILE A 316 -5.09 4.51 -14.90
C ILE A 316 -6.19 3.66 -14.28
N GLN A 317 -7.23 3.38 -15.05
CA GLN A 317 -8.24 2.41 -14.67
C GLN A 317 -8.09 1.17 -15.56
N ILE A 318 -8.10 0.00 -14.94
CA ILE A 318 -8.11 -1.29 -15.62
C ILE A 318 -9.24 -2.16 -15.09
N ALA A 319 -9.88 -2.93 -15.96
CA ALA A 319 -10.92 -3.88 -15.56
C ALA A 319 -10.67 -5.27 -16.15
N TYR A 320 -10.97 -6.30 -15.37
CA TYR A 320 -10.88 -7.70 -15.79
C TYR A 320 -12.22 -8.43 -15.61
N ALA A 321 -12.38 -9.48 -16.42
CA ALA A 321 -13.39 -10.51 -16.21
C ALA A 321 -12.70 -11.82 -15.77
N ILE A 322 -13.31 -12.55 -14.85
CA ILE A 322 -12.76 -13.81 -14.35
C ILE A 322 -12.48 -14.78 -15.52
N GLY A 323 -11.32 -15.43 -15.50
CA GLY A 323 -10.92 -16.43 -16.50
C GLY A 323 -10.51 -15.85 -17.86
N ILE A 324 -10.50 -14.53 -18.06
CA ILE A 324 -10.05 -13.84 -19.28
C ILE A 324 -8.69 -13.20 -19.02
N ALA A 325 -7.74 -13.41 -19.94
CA ALA A 325 -6.40 -12.86 -19.82
C ALA A 325 -6.36 -11.37 -20.18
N ASP A 326 -6.93 -10.99 -21.31
CA ASP A 326 -6.94 -9.60 -21.73
C ASP A 326 -7.85 -8.74 -20.84
N PRO A 327 -7.39 -7.54 -20.46
CA PRO A 327 -8.25 -6.57 -19.77
C PRO A 327 -9.50 -6.23 -20.59
N VAL A 328 -10.65 -6.19 -19.95
CA VAL A 328 -11.92 -5.75 -20.58
C VAL A 328 -11.83 -4.28 -20.97
N SER A 329 -11.15 -3.47 -20.16
CA SER A 329 -10.92 -2.05 -20.46
C SER A 329 -9.63 -1.54 -19.83
N VAL A 330 -8.98 -0.59 -20.51
CA VAL A 330 -7.86 0.21 -20.00
C VAL A 330 -8.18 1.67 -20.34
N ASN A 331 -8.35 2.49 -19.32
CA ASN A 331 -8.59 3.92 -19.45
C ASN A 331 -7.44 4.73 -18.86
N VAL A 332 -7.09 5.81 -19.52
CA VAL A 332 -6.07 6.78 -19.07
C VAL A 332 -6.77 8.11 -18.86
N GLU A 333 -6.72 8.65 -17.67
CA GLU A 333 -7.22 9.98 -17.34
C GLU A 333 -6.05 10.88 -16.91
N THR A 334 -5.93 12.04 -17.53
CA THR A 334 -4.81 12.98 -17.35
C THR A 334 -5.23 14.30 -16.74
N PHE A 335 -6.52 14.45 -16.46
CA PHE A 335 -7.12 15.63 -15.83
C PHE A 335 -6.81 16.95 -16.56
N GLY A 336 -6.56 16.89 -17.88
CA GLY A 336 -6.18 18.04 -18.68
C GLY A 336 -4.76 18.56 -18.42
N THR A 337 -3.88 17.71 -17.89
CA THR A 337 -2.49 18.08 -17.55
C THR A 337 -1.46 17.56 -18.55
N GLU A 338 -1.87 17.15 -19.74
CA GLU A 338 -1.02 16.64 -20.81
C GLU A 338 0.01 17.67 -21.27
N GLN A 339 1.21 17.21 -21.63
CA GLN A 339 2.33 18.04 -22.04
C GLN A 339 2.72 17.76 -23.50
N GLY A 340 2.21 18.60 -24.40
CA GLY A 340 2.55 18.52 -25.83
C GLY A 340 2.01 17.30 -26.58
N VAL A 341 1.18 16.50 -25.96
CA VAL A 341 0.56 15.27 -26.47
C VAL A 341 -0.91 15.24 -26.08
N THR A 342 -1.71 14.39 -26.70
CA THR A 342 -3.11 14.19 -26.33
C THR A 342 -3.26 12.97 -25.40
N ARG A 343 -4.31 12.94 -24.59
CA ARG A 343 -4.70 11.77 -23.79
C ARG A 343 -4.85 10.51 -24.66
N GLY A 344 -5.37 10.65 -25.89
CA GLY A 344 -5.52 9.54 -26.84
C GLY A 344 -4.18 8.92 -27.24
N GLN A 345 -3.17 9.74 -27.53
CA GLN A 345 -1.81 9.29 -27.84
C GLN A 345 -1.16 8.60 -26.64
N ILE A 346 -1.31 9.14 -25.43
CA ILE A 346 -0.83 8.48 -24.21
C ILE A 346 -1.49 7.10 -24.06
N ALA A 347 -2.81 7.01 -24.21
CA ALA A 347 -3.55 5.75 -24.11
C ALA A 347 -3.15 4.72 -25.16
N ALA A 348 -2.84 5.15 -26.37
CA ALA A 348 -2.33 4.27 -27.45
C ALA A 348 -0.91 3.77 -27.11
N ALA A 349 -0.03 4.66 -26.67
CA ALA A 349 1.32 4.29 -26.24
C ALA A 349 1.31 3.30 -25.05
N VAL A 350 0.43 3.48 -24.07
CA VAL A 350 0.27 2.54 -22.94
C VAL A 350 -0.06 1.14 -23.45
N ARG A 351 -1.05 1.00 -24.34
CA ARG A 351 -1.44 -0.30 -24.90
C ARG A 351 -0.34 -0.97 -25.73
N LYS A 352 0.59 -0.19 -26.26
CA LYS A 352 1.70 -0.70 -27.06
C LYS A 352 2.90 -1.12 -26.21
N VAL A 353 3.13 -0.43 -25.08
CA VAL A 353 4.34 -0.58 -24.26
C VAL A 353 4.13 -1.58 -23.11
N PHE A 354 2.92 -1.66 -22.56
CA PHE A 354 2.61 -2.48 -21.40
C PHE A 354 1.71 -3.65 -21.75
N ASP A 355 2.16 -4.85 -21.45
CA ASP A 355 1.31 -6.04 -21.46
C ASP A 355 0.64 -6.18 -20.09
N LEU A 356 -0.67 -5.95 -20.06
CA LEU A 356 -1.46 -5.91 -18.84
C LEU A 356 -2.26 -7.20 -18.60
N ARG A 357 -1.89 -8.30 -19.27
CA ARG A 357 -2.41 -9.63 -18.95
C ARG A 357 -1.84 -10.10 -17.59
N PRO A 358 -2.61 -10.81 -16.74
CA PRO A 358 -2.17 -11.18 -15.39
C PRO A 358 -0.80 -11.87 -15.33
N ALA A 359 -0.54 -12.86 -16.21
CA ALA A 359 0.75 -13.55 -16.25
C ALA A 359 1.90 -12.65 -16.69
N ALA A 360 1.65 -11.71 -17.63
CA ALA A 360 2.65 -10.75 -18.07
C ALA A 360 3.04 -9.79 -16.93
N ILE A 361 2.06 -9.29 -16.18
CA ILE A 361 2.29 -8.44 -15.00
C ILE A 361 3.16 -9.16 -13.98
N ILE A 362 2.84 -10.42 -13.68
CA ILE A 362 3.58 -11.23 -12.71
C ILE A 362 5.03 -11.41 -13.13
N ASP A 363 5.28 -11.70 -14.41
CA ASP A 363 6.62 -11.91 -14.95
C ASP A 363 7.41 -10.59 -15.02
N GLU A 364 6.81 -9.50 -15.56
CA GLU A 364 7.51 -8.21 -15.76
C GLU A 364 7.85 -7.51 -14.45
N LEU A 365 6.99 -7.63 -13.45
CA LEU A 365 7.22 -7.07 -12.13
C LEU A 365 7.87 -8.07 -11.15
N ASP A 366 8.18 -9.29 -11.61
CA ASP A 366 8.82 -10.35 -10.80
C ASP A 366 8.11 -10.53 -9.43
N LEU A 367 6.79 -10.76 -9.48
CA LEU A 367 5.92 -10.77 -8.30
C LEU A 367 5.89 -12.10 -7.53
N LYS A 368 6.54 -13.16 -8.01
CA LYS A 368 6.58 -14.47 -7.32
C LYS A 368 7.60 -14.55 -6.18
N ARG A 369 8.18 -13.42 -5.80
CA ARG A 369 9.15 -13.29 -4.69
C ARG A 369 8.47 -12.96 -3.36
N PRO A 370 9.10 -13.30 -2.22
CA PRO A 370 8.60 -12.91 -0.90
C PRO A 370 8.93 -11.43 -0.61
N ILE A 371 8.14 -10.51 -1.13
CA ILE A 371 8.33 -9.06 -1.04
C ILE A 371 7.16 -8.33 -0.37
N TYR A 372 6.16 -9.07 0.09
CA TYR A 372 4.85 -8.51 0.45
C TYR A 372 4.75 -8.01 1.88
N LEU A 373 5.39 -8.66 2.85
CA LEU A 373 5.39 -8.18 4.25
C LEU A 373 5.84 -6.72 4.36
N LYS A 374 6.80 -6.29 3.54
CA LYS A 374 7.31 -4.92 3.53
C LYS A 374 6.30 -3.89 3.01
N THR A 375 5.26 -4.32 2.30
CA THR A 375 4.18 -3.44 1.82
C THR A 375 3.11 -3.19 2.88
N ALA A 376 2.99 -4.07 3.85
CA ALA A 376 1.84 -4.16 4.74
C ALA A 376 1.70 -2.99 5.74
N ALA A 377 2.66 -2.06 5.79
CA ALA A 377 2.58 -0.82 6.56
C ALA A 377 3.24 0.33 5.78
N TYR A 378 2.77 1.56 6.02
CA TYR A 378 3.29 2.81 5.45
C TYR A 378 3.07 2.97 3.93
N GLY A 379 2.04 2.31 3.39
CA GLY A 379 1.65 2.37 1.99
C GLY A 379 2.40 1.40 1.07
N HIS A 380 1.72 1.00 0.00
CA HIS A 380 2.28 0.13 -1.04
C HIS A 380 3.03 0.90 -2.13
N PHE A 381 2.81 2.22 -2.21
CA PHE A 381 3.34 3.09 -3.26
C PHE A 381 4.19 4.23 -2.70
N GLY A 382 5.14 4.70 -3.52
CA GLY A 382 5.99 5.85 -3.20
C GLY A 382 7.02 5.59 -2.11
N ARG A 383 7.34 4.34 -1.80
CA ARG A 383 8.35 3.94 -0.81
C ARG A 383 9.75 4.17 -1.35
N THR A 384 10.66 4.64 -0.50
CA THR A 384 12.09 4.87 -0.81
C THR A 384 13.02 4.00 0.03
N ASP A 385 12.51 3.41 1.10
CA ASP A 385 13.23 2.50 1.99
C ASP A 385 13.26 1.05 1.48
N VAL A 386 12.42 0.74 0.49
CA VAL A 386 12.33 -0.58 -0.16
C VAL A 386 12.25 -0.39 -1.68
N GLU A 387 13.00 -1.18 -2.44
CA GLU A 387 12.89 -1.21 -3.90
C GLU A 387 11.73 -2.13 -4.32
N PHE A 388 10.59 -1.53 -4.64
CA PHE A 388 9.48 -2.26 -5.23
C PHE A 388 9.51 -2.18 -6.76
N PRO A 389 9.24 -3.30 -7.48
CA PRO A 389 9.33 -3.33 -8.94
C PRO A 389 8.35 -2.38 -9.64
N TRP A 390 7.17 -2.15 -9.08
CA TRP A 390 6.17 -1.22 -9.62
C TRP A 390 6.50 0.27 -9.43
N GLU A 391 7.57 0.57 -8.71
CA GLU A 391 8.09 1.94 -8.57
C GLU A 391 9.18 2.28 -9.60
N LYS A 392 9.54 1.36 -10.49
CA LYS A 392 10.50 1.61 -11.56
C LYS A 392 9.95 2.56 -12.63
N THR A 393 10.84 3.37 -13.20
CA THR A 393 10.55 4.27 -14.34
C THR A 393 11.28 3.80 -15.61
N ASP A 394 11.31 2.51 -15.80
CA ASP A 394 12.09 1.80 -16.82
C ASP A 394 11.43 1.78 -18.21
N LYS A 395 10.17 2.24 -18.33
CA LYS A 395 9.42 2.32 -19.59
C LYS A 395 9.35 3.74 -20.19
N VAL A 396 10.04 4.71 -19.59
CA VAL A 396 10.00 6.12 -20.03
C VAL A 396 10.40 6.29 -21.50
N GLU A 397 11.51 5.70 -21.91
CA GLU A 397 11.99 5.86 -23.29
C GLU A 397 11.14 5.09 -24.31
N GLU A 398 10.59 3.93 -23.92
CA GLU A 398 9.67 3.16 -24.76
C GLU A 398 8.35 3.94 -24.97
N LEU A 399 7.81 4.61 -23.94
CA LEU A 399 6.64 5.46 -24.04
C LEU A 399 6.88 6.65 -24.99
N LYS A 400 8.01 7.36 -24.82
CA LYS A 400 8.37 8.47 -25.70
C LYS A 400 8.51 8.03 -27.16
N ALA A 401 9.15 6.88 -27.38
CA ALA A 401 9.31 6.32 -28.74
C ALA A 401 7.97 5.90 -29.34
N ALA A 402 7.07 5.31 -28.55
CA ALA A 402 5.74 4.93 -29.02
C ALA A 402 4.90 6.13 -29.47
N ILE A 403 4.98 7.26 -28.74
CA ILE A 403 4.29 8.51 -29.08
C ILE A 403 4.90 9.16 -30.34
N ALA A 404 6.23 9.18 -30.47
CA ALA A 404 6.90 9.77 -31.61
C ALA A 404 6.63 8.99 -32.93
N ALA A 405 6.17 7.75 -32.85
CA ALA A 405 5.85 6.89 -33.98
C ALA A 405 4.38 7.02 -34.46
N GLU A 406 3.54 7.77 -33.77
CA GLU A 406 2.16 8.12 -34.14
C GLU A 406 2.11 9.44 -34.93
#